data_17f3a408a047e2d99409464ae1ed77f0
#
_entry.id   17f3a408a047e2d99409464ae1ed77f0
#
_cell.length_a   1.000
_cell.length_b   1.000
_cell.length_c   1.000
_cell.angle_alpha   90.00
_cell.angle_beta   90.00
_cell.angle_gamma   90.00
#
_symmetry.space_group_name_H-M   'P 1'
#
loop_
_entity.id
_entity.type
_entity.pdbx_description
1 polymer ?
#
loop_
_entity_poly.entity_id
_entity_poly.type
_entity_poly.pdbx_seq_one_letter_code
_entity_poly.pdbx_strand_id
1 'polypeptide(L)'
;MDITAFSIEVIKYALAGCIVASLANWMYWTKYNSYAFKLKILEKKQASNKEILPLRLQAYERLILFVERINPVNLLVRLLEQDLSAADFEQRLINEIRAEYQHNVTQQLYVSDTAWSVTKQLKDNTVALVRNAGMGLQASANAKELSTVLLGHIAALEENPYELALNTIKSELMS
;
A
#
# COMPACT_ATOMS: atom_id res chain seq x y z
N MET A 1 -73.06 -5.14 -43.47
CA MET A 1 -71.70 -5.18 -42.87
C MET A 1 -71.90 -5.72 -41.42
N ASP A 2 -71.45 -6.95 -41.17
CA ASP A 2 -71.73 -7.59 -39.86
C ASP A 2 -70.92 -6.89 -38.78
N ILE A 3 -71.62 -6.15 -37.92
CA ILE A 3 -71.05 -5.39 -36.81
C ILE A 3 -70.25 -6.31 -35.88
N THR A 4 -70.69 -7.58 -35.78
CA THR A 4 -70.00 -8.60 -34.96
C THR A 4 -68.62 -8.99 -35.55
N ALA A 5 -68.51 -9.18 -36.85
CA ALA A 5 -67.24 -9.48 -37.53
C ALA A 5 -66.22 -8.31 -37.40
N PHE A 6 -66.68 -7.07 -37.54
CA PHE A 6 -65.85 -5.91 -37.36
C PHE A 6 -65.32 -5.76 -35.92
N SER A 7 -66.22 -6.00 -34.94
CA SER A 7 -65.81 -5.93 -33.51
C SER A 7 -64.75 -6.99 -33.14
N ILE A 8 -64.87 -8.18 -33.71
CA ILE A 8 -63.88 -9.28 -33.49
C ILE A 8 -62.49 -8.91 -34.08
N GLU A 9 -62.45 -8.28 -35.28
CA GLU A 9 -61.20 -7.84 -35.88
C GLU A 9 -60.52 -6.74 -35.04
N VAL A 10 -61.28 -5.75 -34.58
CA VAL A 10 -60.74 -4.69 -33.72
C VAL A 10 -60.15 -5.23 -32.43
N ILE A 11 -60.82 -6.21 -31.80
CA ILE A 11 -60.32 -6.85 -30.60
C ILE A 11 -59.01 -7.63 -30.86
N LYS A 12 -58.89 -8.34 -32.00
CA LYS A 12 -57.67 -9.02 -32.36
C LYS A 12 -56.46 -8.08 -32.50
N TYR A 13 -56.64 -6.97 -33.17
CA TYR A 13 -55.58 -5.98 -33.37
C TYR A 13 -55.22 -5.26 -32.06
N ALA A 14 -56.20 -4.99 -31.20
CA ALA A 14 -55.95 -4.40 -29.90
C ALA A 14 -55.14 -5.37 -28.98
N LEU A 15 -55.50 -6.66 -28.98
CA LEU A 15 -54.75 -7.68 -28.22
C LEU A 15 -53.31 -7.85 -28.75
N ALA A 16 -53.13 -7.89 -30.09
CA ALA A 16 -51.79 -7.96 -30.66
C ALA A 16 -50.96 -6.73 -30.30
N GLY A 17 -51.51 -5.52 -30.33
CA GLY A 17 -50.84 -4.30 -29.90
C GLY A 17 -50.43 -4.32 -28.44
N CYS A 18 -51.31 -4.80 -27.55
CA CYS A 18 -50.97 -4.96 -26.12
C CYS A 18 -49.84 -5.94 -25.86
N ILE A 19 -49.78 -7.04 -26.61
CA ILE A 19 -48.68 -8.03 -26.48
C ILE A 19 -47.35 -7.41 -26.90
N VAL A 20 -47.32 -6.73 -28.05
CA VAL A 20 -46.09 -6.06 -28.54
C VAL A 20 -45.62 -4.96 -27.58
N ALA A 21 -46.53 -4.15 -27.06
CA ALA A 21 -46.25 -3.11 -26.09
C ALA A 21 -45.69 -3.70 -24.77
N SER A 22 -46.26 -4.80 -24.31
CA SER A 22 -45.83 -5.50 -23.09
C SER A 22 -44.43 -6.10 -23.25
N LEU A 23 -44.11 -6.70 -24.40
CA LEU A 23 -42.77 -7.22 -24.72
C LEU A 23 -41.73 -6.10 -24.83
N ALA A 24 -42.05 -5.01 -25.51
CA ALA A 24 -41.19 -3.87 -25.62
C ALA A 24 -40.89 -3.23 -24.25
N ASN A 25 -41.92 -3.10 -23.40
CA ASN A 25 -41.76 -2.59 -22.03
C ASN A 25 -40.90 -3.52 -21.18
N TRP A 26 -41.11 -4.85 -21.28
CA TRP A 26 -40.29 -5.83 -20.56
C TRP A 26 -38.82 -5.80 -20.98
N MET A 27 -38.54 -5.70 -22.30
CA MET A 27 -37.17 -5.54 -22.83
C MET A 27 -36.52 -4.24 -22.38
N TYR A 28 -37.27 -3.13 -22.39
CA TYR A 28 -36.78 -1.83 -21.91
C TYR A 28 -36.48 -1.88 -20.42
N TRP A 29 -37.40 -2.43 -19.61
CA TRP A 29 -37.25 -2.53 -18.16
C TRP A 29 -36.03 -3.37 -17.74
N THR A 30 -35.81 -4.50 -18.43
CA THR A 30 -34.63 -5.35 -18.13
C THR A 30 -33.30 -4.66 -18.44
N LYS A 31 -33.23 -3.95 -19.58
CA LYS A 31 -32.04 -3.16 -19.92
C LYS A 31 -31.84 -1.99 -18.93
N TYR A 32 -32.88 -1.24 -18.62
CA TYR A 32 -32.81 -0.12 -17.72
C TYR A 32 -32.33 -0.52 -16.33
N ASN A 33 -32.88 -1.58 -15.76
CA ASN A 33 -32.46 -2.10 -14.45
C ASN A 33 -31.00 -2.56 -14.44
N SER A 34 -30.51 -3.18 -15.52
CA SER A 34 -29.12 -3.62 -15.60
C SER A 34 -28.14 -2.44 -15.64
N TYR A 35 -28.49 -1.34 -16.32
CA TYR A 35 -27.69 -0.12 -16.31
C TYR A 35 -27.68 0.57 -14.95
N ALA A 36 -28.86 0.73 -14.34
CA ALA A 36 -29.01 1.33 -13.01
C ALA A 36 -28.24 0.54 -11.92
N PHE A 37 -28.25 -0.79 -12.01
CA PHE A 37 -27.49 -1.65 -11.10
C PHE A 37 -25.98 -1.49 -11.29
N LYS A 38 -25.49 -1.45 -12.55
CA LYS A 38 -24.06 -1.20 -12.85
C LYS A 38 -23.60 0.15 -12.34
N LEU A 39 -24.40 1.21 -12.54
CA LEU A 39 -24.09 2.55 -12.02
C LEU A 39 -23.98 2.55 -10.50
N LYS A 40 -24.92 1.94 -9.79
CA LYS A 40 -24.88 1.82 -8.31
C LYS A 40 -23.64 1.07 -7.81
N ILE A 41 -23.20 0.00 -8.52
CA ILE A 41 -21.96 -0.70 -8.17
C ILE A 41 -20.75 0.22 -8.37
N LEU A 42 -20.69 0.96 -9.48
CA LEU A 42 -19.60 1.90 -9.77
C LEU A 42 -19.56 3.04 -8.75
N GLU A 43 -20.70 3.63 -8.41
CA GLU A 43 -20.80 4.67 -7.37
C GLU A 43 -20.35 4.16 -6.01
N LYS A 44 -20.80 2.96 -5.60
CA LYS A 44 -20.38 2.33 -4.34
C LYS A 44 -18.87 2.04 -4.33
N LYS A 45 -18.31 1.57 -5.44
CA LYS A 45 -16.87 1.33 -5.58
C LYS A 45 -16.07 2.64 -5.55
N GLN A 46 -16.57 3.71 -6.19
CA GLN A 46 -15.96 5.03 -6.13
C GLN A 46 -16.02 5.65 -4.72
N ALA A 47 -17.14 5.52 -4.01
CA ALA A 47 -17.28 6.01 -2.64
C ALA A 47 -16.28 5.30 -1.71
N SER A 48 -16.21 3.96 -1.78
CA SER A 48 -15.24 3.18 -1.01
C SER A 48 -13.79 3.55 -1.32
N ASN A 49 -13.45 3.75 -2.60
CA ASN A 49 -12.10 4.18 -2.98
C ASN A 49 -11.75 5.58 -2.46
N LYS A 50 -12.72 6.52 -2.42
CA LYS A 50 -12.49 7.87 -1.87
C LYS A 50 -12.17 7.84 -0.38
N GLU A 51 -12.74 6.89 0.38
CA GLU A 51 -12.45 6.74 1.81
C GLU A 51 -11.10 6.04 2.07
N ILE A 52 -10.74 5.06 1.25
CA ILE A 52 -9.52 4.26 1.43
C ILE A 52 -8.28 4.98 0.89
N LEU A 53 -8.41 5.77 -0.18
CA LEU A 53 -7.27 6.43 -0.82
C LEU A 53 -6.44 7.30 0.13
N PRO A 54 -7.02 8.16 0.98
CA PRO A 54 -6.23 8.93 1.95
C PRO A 54 -5.47 8.05 2.93
N LEU A 55 -6.05 6.94 3.38
CA LEU A 55 -5.40 5.99 4.28
C LEU A 55 -4.23 5.28 3.59
N ARG A 56 -4.38 4.92 2.32
CA ARG A 56 -3.29 4.36 1.51
C ARG A 56 -2.15 5.36 1.37
N LEU A 57 -2.43 6.60 0.98
CA LEU A 57 -1.42 7.65 0.84
C LEU A 57 -0.65 7.85 2.14
N GLN A 58 -1.36 7.95 3.26
CA GLN A 58 -0.75 8.08 4.58
C GLN A 58 0.11 6.87 4.95
N ALA A 59 -0.33 5.65 4.60
CA ALA A 59 0.44 4.44 4.85
C ALA A 59 1.76 4.42 4.05
N TYR A 60 1.72 4.76 2.77
CA TYR A 60 2.92 4.86 1.94
C TYR A 60 3.86 5.96 2.41
N GLU A 61 3.35 7.13 2.82
CA GLU A 61 4.14 8.20 3.43
C GLU A 61 4.87 7.69 4.69
N ARG A 62 4.18 6.95 5.55
CA ARG A 62 4.78 6.35 6.75
C ARG A 62 5.86 5.32 6.41
N LEU A 63 5.72 4.53 5.34
CA LEU A 63 6.78 3.62 4.89
C LEU A 63 8.01 4.38 4.39
N ILE A 64 7.82 5.47 3.65
CA ILE A 64 8.91 6.33 3.22
C ILE A 64 9.65 6.92 4.43
N LEU A 65 8.92 7.47 5.39
CA LEU A 65 9.49 7.99 6.64
C LEU A 65 10.23 6.90 7.43
N PHE A 66 9.68 5.68 7.47
CA PHE A 66 10.34 4.54 8.10
C PHE A 66 11.69 4.24 7.45
N VAL A 67 11.75 4.14 6.12
CA VAL A 67 13.00 3.88 5.37
C VAL A 67 14.04 4.96 5.67
N GLU A 68 13.65 6.23 5.65
CA GLU A 68 14.52 7.35 5.97
C GLU A 68 15.03 7.31 7.43
N ARG A 69 14.16 6.94 8.36
CA ARG A 69 14.52 6.89 9.80
C ARG A 69 15.43 5.74 10.17
N ILE A 70 15.34 4.59 9.48
CA ILE A 70 16.23 3.44 9.70
C ILE A 70 17.50 3.49 8.85
N ASN A 71 17.63 4.44 7.92
CA ASN A 71 18.86 4.66 7.17
C ASN A 71 19.99 4.94 8.17
N PRO A 72 21.10 4.17 8.14
CA PRO A 72 22.14 4.30 9.15
C PRO A 72 22.77 5.69 9.23
N VAL A 73 22.86 6.43 8.12
CA VAL A 73 23.35 7.81 8.16
C VAL A 73 22.45 8.66 9.07
N ASN A 74 21.14 8.59 8.88
CA ASN A 74 20.17 9.34 9.66
C ASN A 74 20.08 8.83 11.11
N LEU A 75 20.18 7.50 11.31
CA LEU A 75 20.22 6.89 12.64
C LEU A 75 21.41 7.40 13.46
N LEU A 76 22.60 7.41 12.85
CA LEU A 76 23.82 7.84 13.52
C LEU A 76 23.75 9.33 13.91
N VAL A 77 23.30 10.20 12.98
CA VAL A 77 23.14 11.64 13.30
C VAL A 77 22.21 11.86 14.47
N ARG A 78 21.16 11.03 14.61
CA ARG A 78 20.15 11.19 15.65
C ARG A 78 20.52 10.58 16.99
N LEU A 79 21.25 9.45 16.99
CA LEU A 79 21.43 8.60 18.18
C LEU A 79 22.86 8.56 18.70
N LEU A 80 23.87 9.11 17.98
CA LEU A 80 25.25 9.04 18.41
C LEU A 80 25.45 9.78 19.74
N GLU A 81 25.88 9.01 20.73
CA GLU A 81 26.37 9.50 22.02
C GLU A 81 27.84 9.06 22.18
N GLN A 82 28.72 10.01 22.46
CA GLN A 82 30.18 9.76 22.45
C GLN A 82 30.65 8.87 23.60
N ASP A 83 29.90 8.85 24.70
CA ASP A 83 30.27 8.14 25.94
C ASP A 83 29.82 6.67 25.99
N LEU A 84 29.13 6.21 24.95
CA LEU A 84 28.64 4.81 24.89
C LEU A 84 29.72 3.85 24.38
N SER A 85 29.72 2.64 24.94
CA SER A 85 30.47 1.52 24.35
C SER A 85 29.87 1.15 22.97
N ALA A 86 30.67 0.56 22.09
CA ALA A 86 30.17 0.07 20.80
C ALA A 86 29.04 -0.94 20.97
N ALA A 87 29.08 -1.82 21.98
CA ALA A 87 28.07 -2.81 22.28
C ALA A 87 26.73 -2.19 22.72
N ASP A 88 26.77 -1.19 23.62
CA ASP A 88 25.55 -0.49 24.07
C ASP A 88 24.95 0.33 22.94
N PHE A 89 25.78 0.96 22.12
CA PHE A 89 25.33 1.72 20.97
C PHE A 89 24.73 0.81 19.88
N GLU A 90 25.34 -0.34 19.57
CA GLU A 90 24.77 -1.36 18.69
C GLU A 90 23.35 -1.75 19.14
N GLN A 91 23.21 -2.09 20.42
CA GLN A 91 21.92 -2.48 20.98
C GLN A 91 20.88 -1.35 20.89
N ARG A 92 21.30 -0.12 21.11
CA ARG A 92 20.45 1.08 20.97
C ARG A 92 19.96 1.28 19.53
N LEU A 93 20.87 1.15 18.55
CA LEU A 93 20.51 1.23 17.11
C LEU A 93 19.50 0.14 16.72
N ILE A 94 19.75 -1.12 17.14
CA ILE A 94 18.84 -2.23 16.84
C ILE A 94 17.48 -2.04 17.49
N ASN A 95 17.42 -1.55 18.73
CA ASN A 95 16.18 -1.31 19.44
C ASN A 95 15.37 -0.19 18.76
N GLU A 96 16.04 0.87 18.31
CA GLU A 96 15.39 1.95 17.57
C GLU A 96 14.80 1.47 16.23
N ILE A 97 15.56 0.70 15.44
CA ILE A 97 15.07 0.12 14.18
C ILE A 97 13.82 -0.75 14.43
N ARG A 98 13.84 -1.56 15.48
CA ARG A 98 12.69 -2.40 15.85
C ARG A 98 11.50 -1.58 16.33
N ALA A 99 11.71 -0.54 17.11
CA ALA A 99 10.67 0.34 17.60
C ALA A 99 9.98 1.07 16.43
N GLU A 100 10.77 1.62 15.49
CA GLU A 100 10.24 2.24 14.27
C GLU A 100 9.40 1.27 13.42
N TYR A 101 9.85 0.02 13.29
CA TYR A 101 9.08 -1.01 12.60
C TYR A 101 7.75 -1.30 13.30
N GLN A 102 7.75 -1.46 14.62
CA GLN A 102 6.53 -1.73 15.39
C GLN A 102 5.52 -0.57 15.27
N HIS A 103 5.98 0.67 15.22
CA HIS A 103 5.11 1.83 15.01
C HIS A 103 4.42 1.83 13.64
N ASN A 104 5.01 1.13 12.67
CA ASN A 104 4.51 1.09 11.30
C ASN A 104 3.84 -0.25 10.91
N VAL A 105 3.79 -1.25 11.80
CA VAL A 105 3.30 -2.60 11.48
C VAL A 105 1.86 -2.62 10.96
N THR A 106 1.01 -1.72 11.42
CA THR A 106 -0.40 -1.63 10.98
C THR A 106 -0.56 -1.09 9.57
N GLN A 107 0.46 -0.43 9.01
CA GLN A 107 0.41 0.13 7.65
C GLN A 107 0.31 -0.98 6.58
N GLN A 108 0.72 -2.21 6.90
CA GLN A 108 0.57 -3.37 6.01
C GLN A 108 -0.87 -3.60 5.52
N LEU A 109 -1.88 -3.06 6.22
CA LEU A 109 -3.28 -3.17 5.81
C LEU A 109 -3.63 -2.31 4.58
N TYR A 110 -2.83 -1.28 4.30
CA TYR A 110 -3.16 -0.25 3.30
C TYR A 110 -2.14 -0.17 2.17
N VAL A 111 -1.05 -0.91 2.24
CA VAL A 111 0.01 -0.94 1.21
C VAL A 111 -0.01 -2.27 0.45
N SER A 112 0.70 -2.33 -0.68
CA SER A 112 0.86 -3.58 -1.42
C SER A 112 1.77 -4.57 -0.68
N ASP A 113 1.59 -5.86 -0.95
CA ASP A 113 2.45 -6.92 -0.41
C ASP A 113 3.92 -6.71 -0.80
N THR A 114 4.19 -6.19 -2.01
CA THR A 114 5.53 -5.85 -2.49
C THR A 114 6.15 -4.76 -1.63
N ALA A 115 5.46 -3.63 -1.43
CA ALA A 115 5.96 -2.50 -0.62
C ALA A 115 6.21 -2.93 0.83
N TRP A 116 5.31 -3.75 1.40
CA TRP A 116 5.48 -4.27 2.76
C TRP A 116 6.66 -5.26 2.87
N SER A 117 6.80 -6.16 1.90
CA SER A 117 7.90 -7.14 1.86
C SER A 117 9.27 -6.45 1.78
N VAL A 118 9.42 -5.46 0.90
CA VAL A 118 10.64 -4.65 0.78
C VAL A 118 10.95 -3.93 2.08
N THR A 119 9.95 -3.34 2.73
CA THR A 119 10.09 -2.66 4.03
C THR A 119 10.59 -3.62 5.12
N LYS A 120 10.02 -4.81 5.19
CA LYS A 120 10.42 -5.85 6.16
C LYS A 120 11.85 -6.33 5.89
N GLN A 121 12.18 -6.60 4.64
CA GLN A 121 13.52 -7.05 4.25
C GLN A 121 14.57 -5.98 4.55
N LEU A 122 14.29 -4.72 4.25
CA LEU A 122 15.19 -3.61 4.54
C LEU A 122 15.47 -3.49 6.05
N LYS A 123 14.43 -3.61 6.89
CA LYS A 123 14.60 -3.65 8.36
C LYS A 123 15.54 -4.79 8.78
N ASP A 124 15.32 -6.01 8.26
CA ASP A 124 16.11 -7.17 8.64
C ASP A 124 17.58 -7.01 8.18
N ASN A 125 17.79 -6.51 6.96
CA ASN A 125 19.11 -6.21 6.42
C ASN A 125 19.83 -5.12 7.23
N THR A 126 19.12 -4.05 7.63
CA THR A 126 19.71 -2.97 8.44
C THR A 126 20.11 -3.47 9.82
N VAL A 127 19.30 -4.32 10.47
CA VAL A 127 19.68 -4.94 11.74
C VAL A 127 20.91 -5.84 11.58
N ALA A 128 20.97 -6.63 10.50
CA ALA A 128 22.13 -7.48 10.22
C ALA A 128 23.39 -6.65 9.95
N LEU A 129 23.26 -5.55 9.21
CA LEU A 129 24.37 -4.63 8.92
C LEU A 129 24.96 -4.02 10.20
N VAL A 130 24.11 -3.56 11.12
CA VAL A 130 24.53 -3.01 12.42
C VAL A 130 25.27 -4.09 13.25
N ARG A 131 24.74 -5.30 13.32
CA ARG A 131 25.39 -6.41 14.03
C ARG A 131 26.74 -6.79 13.43
N ASN A 132 26.80 -6.90 12.10
CA ASN A 132 28.05 -7.25 11.40
C ASN A 132 29.14 -6.18 11.63
N ALA A 133 28.76 -4.90 11.69
CA ALA A 133 29.69 -3.83 12.02
C ALA A 133 30.22 -3.95 13.45
N GLY A 134 29.39 -4.38 14.41
CA GLY A 134 29.81 -4.63 15.80
C GLY A 134 30.72 -5.83 15.98
N MET A 135 30.47 -6.93 15.24
CA MET A 135 31.27 -8.17 15.35
C MET A 135 32.75 -8.01 15.03
N GLY A 136 33.12 -7.02 14.20
CA GLY A 136 34.50 -6.75 13.83
C GLY A 136 35.27 -5.89 14.83
N LEU A 137 34.63 -5.41 15.90
CA LEU A 137 35.22 -4.46 16.84
C LEU A 137 35.76 -5.14 18.10
N GLN A 138 36.76 -4.51 18.70
CA GLN A 138 37.27 -4.94 20.01
C GLN A 138 36.29 -4.59 21.12
N ALA A 139 36.34 -5.33 22.24
CA ALA A 139 35.44 -5.11 23.39
C ALA A 139 35.58 -3.68 24.01
N SER A 140 36.72 -3.02 23.80
CA SER A 140 36.99 -1.66 24.27
C SER A 140 36.52 -0.56 23.29
N ALA A 141 35.99 -0.94 22.14
CA ALA A 141 35.57 0.01 21.11
C ALA A 141 34.39 0.88 21.59
N ASN A 142 34.32 2.10 21.09
CA ASN A 142 33.30 3.08 21.41
C ASN A 142 32.27 3.27 20.26
N ALA A 143 31.24 4.03 20.51
CA ALA A 143 30.17 4.31 19.56
C ALA A 143 30.67 4.98 18.25
N LYS A 144 31.72 5.80 18.32
CA LYS A 144 32.31 6.46 17.15
C LYS A 144 32.99 5.47 16.21
N GLU A 145 33.72 4.48 16.78
CA GLU A 145 34.35 3.41 16.02
C GLU A 145 33.32 2.55 15.30
N LEU A 146 32.24 2.15 16.00
CA LEU A 146 31.11 1.43 15.39
C LEU A 146 30.48 2.26 14.26
N SER A 147 30.28 3.56 14.47
CA SER A 147 29.72 4.46 13.44
C SER A 147 30.58 4.52 12.21
N THR A 148 31.91 4.59 12.37
CA THR A 148 32.86 4.64 11.26
C THR A 148 32.82 3.34 10.44
N VAL A 149 32.80 2.18 11.10
CA VAL A 149 32.70 0.88 10.42
C VAL A 149 31.38 0.74 9.69
N LEU A 150 30.28 1.12 10.33
CA LEU A 150 28.94 1.07 9.74
C LEU A 150 28.81 1.96 8.49
N LEU A 151 29.33 3.18 8.53
CA LEU A 151 29.36 4.07 7.36
C LEU A 151 30.26 3.53 6.25
N GLY A 152 31.41 2.92 6.62
CA GLY A 152 32.29 2.25 5.67
C GLY A 152 31.58 1.10 4.93
N HIS A 153 30.80 0.29 5.62
CA HIS A 153 30.03 -0.79 4.99
C HIS A 153 29.00 -0.25 3.99
N ILE A 154 28.31 0.84 4.32
CA ILE A 154 27.32 1.46 3.42
C ILE A 154 28.00 2.06 2.19
N ALA A 155 29.13 2.75 2.40
CA ALA A 155 29.88 3.37 1.30
C ALA A 155 30.48 2.34 0.33
N ALA A 156 30.69 1.10 0.77
CA ALA A 156 31.21 0.01 -0.04
C ALA A 156 30.12 -0.73 -0.85
N LEU A 157 28.83 -0.43 -0.63
CA LEU A 157 27.74 -1.03 -1.41
C LEU A 157 27.71 -0.44 -2.82
N GLU A 158 27.62 -1.29 -3.84
CA GLU A 158 27.47 -0.87 -5.25
C GLU A 158 26.15 -0.13 -5.48
N GLU A 159 25.12 -0.51 -4.77
CA GLU A 159 23.76 0.05 -4.88
C GLU A 159 23.20 0.34 -3.48
N ASN A 160 22.60 1.52 -3.31
CA ASN A 160 22.04 1.94 -2.04
C ASN A 160 20.68 1.23 -1.80
N PRO A 161 20.58 0.28 -0.85
CA PRO A 161 19.35 -0.48 -0.63
C PRO A 161 18.20 0.39 -0.11
N TYR A 162 18.47 1.53 0.50
CA TYR A 162 17.47 2.48 0.99
C TYR A 162 16.82 3.23 -0.18
N GLU A 163 17.61 3.68 -1.16
CA GLU A 163 17.09 4.31 -2.37
C GLU A 163 16.29 3.32 -3.22
N LEU A 164 16.76 2.08 -3.35
CA LEU A 164 16.03 1.03 -4.06
C LEU A 164 14.68 0.76 -3.41
N ALA A 165 14.64 0.65 -2.09
CA ALA A 165 13.39 0.48 -1.33
C ALA A 165 12.43 1.66 -1.51
N LEU A 166 12.93 2.91 -1.44
CA LEU A 166 12.13 4.11 -1.67
C LEU A 166 11.54 4.14 -3.08
N ASN A 167 12.32 3.79 -4.09
CA ASN A 167 11.87 3.75 -5.49
C ASN A 167 10.78 2.68 -5.68
N THR A 168 10.95 1.50 -5.08
CA THR A 168 9.94 0.44 -5.11
C THR A 168 8.65 0.88 -4.42
N ILE A 169 8.73 1.46 -3.22
CA ILE A 169 7.55 1.94 -2.48
C ILE A 169 6.81 3.03 -3.28
N LYS A 170 7.54 3.97 -3.91
CA LYS A 170 6.95 5.02 -4.75
C LYS A 170 6.27 4.45 -6.01
N SER A 171 6.88 3.47 -6.67
CA SER A 171 6.29 2.85 -7.87
C SER A 171 5.01 2.09 -7.55
N GLU A 172 4.95 1.41 -6.40
CA GLU A 172 3.77 0.69 -5.94
C GLU A 172 2.60 1.63 -5.55
N LEU A 173 2.90 2.86 -5.12
CA LEU A 173 1.86 3.87 -4.87
C LEU A 173 1.18 4.33 -6.16
N MET A 174 1.93 4.36 -7.28
CA MET A 174 1.45 4.84 -8.57
C MET A 174 0.75 3.75 -9.41
N SER A 175 0.84 2.49 -8.99
CA SER A 175 0.18 1.35 -9.64
C SER A 175 -1.26 1.20 -9.14
#